data_d6b1304681a75d18d514f523485d9aff
#
_entry.id   d6b1304681a75d18d514f523485d9aff
#
_cell.length_a   1.000
_cell.length_b   1.000
_cell.length_c   1.000
_cell.angle_alpha   90.00
_cell.angle_beta   90.00
_cell.angle_gamma   90.00
#
_symmetry.space_group_name_H-M   'P 1'
#
loop_
_entity.id
_entity.type
_entity.pdbx_description
1 polymer ?
#
loop_
_entity_poly.entity_id
_entity_poly.type
_entity_poly.pdbx_seq_one_letter_code
_entity_poly.pdbx_strand_id
1 'polypeptide(L)'
;WGLVTDRKSDRNITKITVEDPTSSMEIVVFEGDLKDAADTLLMDQFAMFKIVPAKNGGFFAKEILLPDIPEHTTNRSKTETYAVFLSDLHVGSKFFMEEELSEFINWISSADPIARKIRFVVVGGDLIDGVGVFPGQEKILNQTTTEGQLQKTFEVLDKIPKHIKVFLISGNHDAGRKALPQPAIPKMYNSQLWDRENFFMLGNPSMVSLNGVKVLMYHGQSIDDVVRTTPGVSYDKPAAVMRHFLRARHMSPIYGSRTPIAPETEDMMVID
;
A
#
# COMPACT_ATOMS: atom_id res chain seq x y z
N TRP A 1 26.29 4.10 -6.16
CA TRP A 1 24.84 4.01 -5.93
C TRP A 1 24.12 3.90 -7.26
N GLY A 2 22.93 3.33 -7.22
CA GLY A 2 22.08 3.25 -8.40
C GLY A 2 20.85 2.38 -8.16
N LEU A 3 20.08 2.15 -9.22
CA LEU A 3 18.94 1.25 -9.23
C LEU A 3 19.39 -0.19 -9.47
N VAL A 4 18.81 -1.13 -8.76
CA VAL A 4 19.02 -2.56 -8.97
C VAL A 4 18.23 -3.00 -10.20
N THR A 5 18.90 -3.28 -11.31
CA THR A 5 18.26 -3.64 -12.59
C THR A 5 18.25 -5.15 -12.86
N ASP A 6 19.12 -5.91 -12.21
CA ASP A 6 19.11 -7.38 -12.27
C ASP A 6 19.68 -7.97 -10.96
N ARG A 7 19.17 -9.13 -10.57
CA ARG A 7 19.65 -9.90 -9.42
C ARG A 7 19.60 -11.39 -9.72
N LYS A 8 20.73 -12.04 -9.67
CA LYS A 8 20.89 -13.49 -9.86
C LYS A 8 21.56 -14.08 -8.64
N SER A 9 20.83 -14.87 -7.89
CA SER A 9 21.33 -15.55 -6.69
C SER A 9 21.52 -17.03 -6.94
N ASP A 10 22.63 -17.55 -6.49
CA ASP A 10 22.87 -18.98 -6.35
C ASP A 10 23.23 -19.33 -4.89
N ARG A 11 23.71 -20.55 -4.64
CA ARG A 11 24.00 -21.02 -3.29
C ARG A 11 25.08 -20.20 -2.58
N ASN A 12 26.09 -19.72 -3.28
CA ASN A 12 27.30 -19.16 -2.70
C ASN A 12 27.45 -17.66 -2.95
N ILE A 13 26.86 -17.15 -4.04
CA ILE A 13 27.00 -15.76 -4.44
C ILE A 13 25.68 -15.17 -4.92
N THR A 14 25.57 -13.86 -4.83
CA THR A 14 24.52 -13.08 -5.51
C THR A 14 25.20 -12.05 -6.40
N LYS A 15 24.83 -12.04 -7.66
CA LYS A 15 25.22 -11.03 -8.64
C LYS A 15 24.12 -10.01 -8.76
N ILE A 16 24.48 -8.75 -8.65
CA ILE A 16 23.57 -7.61 -8.72
C ILE A 16 24.08 -6.68 -9.81
N THR A 17 23.21 -6.35 -10.76
CA THR A 17 23.49 -5.26 -11.70
C THR A 17 22.88 -3.99 -11.16
N VAL A 18 23.69 -2.96 -11.05
CA VAL A 18 23.31 -1.63 -10.58
C VAL A 18 23.54 -0.63 -11.72
N GLU A 19 22.56 0.24 -11.95
CA GLU A 19 22.61 1.23 -13.01
C GLU A 19 22.38 2.65 -12.44
N ASP A 20 23.14 3.59 -12.94
CA ASP A 20 22.94 5.03 -12.74
C ASP A 20 22.87 5.76 -14.10
N PRO A 21 22.61 7.07 -14.16
CA PRO A 21 22.54 7.81 -15.43
C PRO A 21 23.79 7.77 -16.29
N THR A 22 24.93 7.28 -15.77
CA THR A 22 26.23 7.27 -16.46
C THR A 22 26.65 5.91 -16.97
N SER A 23 26.31 4.83 -16.23
CA SER A 23 26.75 3.45 -16.54
C SER A 23 25.98 2.40 -15.77
N SER A 24 26.21 1.14 -16.14
CA SER A 24 25.79 -0.02 -15.33
C SER A 24 26.99 -0.85 -14.89
N MET A 25 26.86 -1.56 -13.76
CA MET A 25 27.92 -2.34 -13.16
C MET A 25 27.38 -3.63 -12.54
N GLU A 26 28.04 -4.76 -12.80
CA GLU A 26 27.79 -6.00 -12.07
C GLU A 26 28.65 -6.03 -10.78
N ILE A 27 28.00 -6.27 -9.65
CA ILE A 27 28.60 -6.38 -8.32
C ILE A 27 28.34 -7.80 -7.80
N VAL A 28 29.38 -8.46 -7.32
CA VAL A 28 29.28 -9.79 -6.72
C VAL A 28 29.23 -9.67 -5.20
N VAL A 29 28.31 -10.39 -4.58
CA VAL A 29 28.16 -10.52 -3.13
C VAL A 29 28.40 -11.98 -2.76
N PHE A 30 29.36 -12.23 -1.87
CA PHE A 30 29.68 -13.58 -1.41
C PHE A 30 28.79 -13.98 -0.23
N GLU A 31 28.78 -15.29 0.09
CA GLU A 31 28.06 -15.90 1.20
C GLU A 31 28.24 -15.17 2.54
N GLY A 32 27.26 -15.30 3.42
CA GLY A 32 27.17 -14.63 4.72
C GLY A 32 26.06 -13.59 4.78
N ASP A 33 25.97 -12.87 5.88
CA ASP A 33 24.90 -11.90 6.18
C ASP A 33 24.68 -10.86 5.06
N LEU A 34 25.75 -10.49 4.36
CA LEU A 34 25.67 -9.55 3.25
C LEU A 34 24.95 -10.15 2.05
N LYS A 35 25.11 -11.45 1.81
CA LYS A 35 24.39 -12.17 0.75
C LYS A 35 22.89 -12.24 1.06
N ASP A 36 22.51 -12.51 2.30
CA ASP A 36 21.11 -12.54 2.72
C ASP A 36 20.44 -11.18 2.50
N ALA A 37 21.17 -10.10 2.80
CA ALA A 37 20.72 -8.74 2.49
C ALA A 37 20.59 -8.52 0.98
N ALA A 38 21.56 -8.96 0.18
CA ALA A 38 21.56 -8.86 -1.28
C ALA A 38 20.40 -9.63 -1.91
N ASP A 39 20.08 -10.81 -1.40
CA ASP A 39 19.00 -11.67 -1.89
C ASP A 39 17.60 -11.07 -1.67
N THR A 40 17.49 -10.13 -0.75
CA THR A 40 16.23 -9.43 -0.44
C THR A 40 16.10 -8.05 -1.08
N LEU A 41 17.10 -7.59 -1.86
CA LEU A 41 16.98 -6.36 -2.63
C LEU A 41 15.85 -6.48 -3.65
N LEU A 42 15.05 -5.45 -3.76
CA LEU A 42 13.99 -5.38 -4.77
C LEU A 42 14.57 -4.93 -6.12
N MET A 43 13.95 -5.36 -7.21
CA MET A 43 14.17 -4.76 -8.52
C MET A 43 13.76 -3.29 -8.49
N ASP A 44 14.43 -2.47 -9.25
CA ASP A 44 14.24 -1.01 -9.34
C ASP A 44 14.43 -0.26 -8.01
N GLN A 45 14.89 -0.96 -6.97
CA GLN A 45 15.22 -0.33 -5.70
C GLN A 45 16.54 0.44 -5.80
N PHE A 46 16.54 1.67 -5.27
CA PHE A 46 17.77 2.42 -5.08
C PHE A 46 18.61 1.83 -3.93
N ALA A 47 19.88 1.60 -4.18
CA ALA A 47 20.81 1.10 -3.18
C ALA A 47 22.23 1.70 -3.37
N MET A 48 22.96 1.78 -2.27
CA MET A 48 24.36 2.18 -2.26
C MET A 48 25.24 0.96 -1.89
N PHE A 49 26.33 0.78 -2.62
CA PHE A 49 27.27 -0.32 -2.41
C PHE A 49 28.67 0.23 -2.15
N LYS A 50 29.29 -0.22 -1.08
CA LYS A 50 30.74 -0.07 -0.90
C LYS A 50 31.41 -1.24 -1.58
N ILE A 51 32.13 -0.97 -2.65
CA ILE A 51 32.73 -2.00 -3.50
C ILE A 51 34.26 -1.97 -3.46
N VAL A 52 34.86 -3.11 -3.76
CA VAL A 52 36.30 -3.25 -3.96
C VAL A 52 36.58 -4.02 -5.25
N PRO A 53 37.66 -3.68 -5.99
CA PRO A 53 38.02 -4.40 -7.21
C PRO A 53 38.49 -5.82 -6.89
N ALA A 54 38.10 -6.77 -7.73
CA ALA A 54 38.60 -8.13 -7.71
C ALA A 54 39.91 -8.24 -8.50
N LYS A 55 40.81 -9.16 -8.11
CA LYS A 55 42.10 -9.37 -8.79
C LYS A 55 41.96 -9.76 -10.27
N ASN A 56 40.86 -10.42 -10.61
CA ASN A 56 40.58 -10.93 -11.96
C ASN A 56 39.61 -10.04 -12.75
N GLY A 57 39.44 -8.80 -12.34
CA GLY A 57 38.44 -7.87 -12.88
C GLY A 57 37.08 -8.03 -12.20
N GLY A 58 36.22 -7.02 -12.36
CA GLY A 58 34.94 -6.92 -11.67
C GLY A 58 35.02 -6.32 -10.26
N PHE A 59 33.89 -6.32 -9.56
CA PHE A 59 33.78 -5.71 -8.23
C PHE A 59 32.98 -6.62 -7.29
N PHE A 60 33.31 -6.56 -6.02
CA PHE A 60 32.51 -7.22 -4.99
C PHE A 60 32.13 -6.26 -3.87
N ALA A 61 30.94 -6.46 -3.33
CA ALA A 61 30.42 -5.64 -2.26
C ALA A 61 31.06 -5.96 -0.90
N LYS A 62 31.33 -4.92 -0.13
CA LYS A 62 31.69 -4.99 1.29
C LYS A 62 30.57 -4.53 2.20
N GLU A 63 29.66 -3.70 1.66
CA GLU A 63 28.55 -3.13 2.40
C GLU A 63 27.42 -2.80 1.43
N ILE A 64 26.20 -2.95 1.88
CA ILE A 64 24.98 -2.54 1.19
C ILE A 64 24.22 -1.61 2.11
N LEU A 65 23.94 -0.41 1.63
CA LEU A 65 23.19 0.61 2.36
C LEU A 65 21.92 0.94 1.59
N LEU A 66 20.81 0.95 2.30
CA LEU A 66 19.51 1.31 1.76
C LEU A 66 19.12 2.73 2.21
N PRO A 67 18.27 3.45 1.47
CA PRO A 67 17.77 4.77 1.90
C PRO A 67 17.22 4.74 3.31
N ASP A 68 16.37 3.75 3.61
CA ASP A 68 15.67 3.55 4.88
C ASP A 68 14.90 4.81 5.34
N ILE A 69 14.16 4.71 6.41
CA ILE A 69 13.43 5.84 6.97
C ILE A 69 14.37 6.59 7.93
N PRO A 70 14.48 7.94 7.79
CA PRO A 70 15.28 8.72 8.71
C PRO A 70 14.68 8.66 10.12
N GLU A 71 15.56 8.71 11.13
CA GLU A 71 15.11 8.85 12.51
C GLU A 71 14.30 10.13 12.69
N HIS A 72 13.16 10.01 13.32
CA HIS A 72 12.27 11.13 13.57
C HIS A 72 11.58 11.01 14.94
N THR A 73 11.20 12.16 15.50
CA THR A 73 10.39 12.20 16.71
C THR A 73 8.96 11.79 16.40
N THR A 74 8.44 10.81 17.12
CA THR A 74 7.06 10.34 16.94
C THR A 74 6.08 11.46 17.29
N ASN A 75 5.21 11.80 16.35
CA ASN A 75 4.09 12.70 16.56
C ASN A 75 3.06 12.04 17.48
N ARG A 76 2.50 12.83 18.39
CA ARG A 76 1.47 12.38 19.33
C ARG A 76 0.28 13.32 19.32
N SER A 77 -0.92 12.76 19.46
CA SER A 77 -2.12 13.55 19.70
C SER A 77 -2.05 14.23 21.06
N LYS A 78 -2.52 15.50 21.13
CA LYS A 78 -2.63 16.25 22.39
C LYS A 78 -3.82 15.80 23.25
N THR A 79 -4.78 15.12 22.65
CA THR A 79 -6.00 14.62 23.31
C THR A 79 -6.15 13.14 23.07
N GLU A 80 -6.72 12.42 24.03
CA GLU A 80 -7.03 11.01 23.88
C GLU A 80 -8.16 10.84 22.86
N THR A 81 -7.84 10.29 21.70
CA THR A 81 -8.79 10.02 20.63
C THR A 81 -8.47 8.68 20.00
N TYR A 82 -9.49 8.01 19.46
CA TYR A 82 -9.34 6.75 18.77
C TYR A 82 -9.62 6.94 17.27
N ALA A 83 -8.88 6.20 16.47
CA ALA A 83 -9.12 6.02 15.05
C ALA A 83 -9.39 4.54 14.78
N VAL A 84 -10.37 4.26 13.93
CA VAL A 84 -10.68 2.92 13.44
C VAL A 84 -10.10 2.78 12.05
N PHE A 85 -9.47 1.66 11.77
CA PHE A 85 -8.94 1.31 10.45
C PHE A 85 -9.72 0.11 9.92
N LEU A 86 -10.32 0.27 8.75
CA LEU A 86 -11.04 -0.75 8.00
C LEU A 86 -10.44 -0.83 6.59
N SER A 87 -10.60 -1.96 5.94
CA SER A 87 -10.22 -2.14 4.53
C SER A 87 -11.02 -3.29 3.94
N ASP A 88 -11.05 -3.39 2.61
CA ASP A 88 -11.53 -4.57 1.88
C ASP A 88 -12.97 -4.96 2.28
N LEU A 89 -13.89 -3.99 2.24
CA LEU A 89 -15.30 -4.23 2.55
C LEU A 89 -15.96 -5.13 1.52
N HIS A 90 -15.55 -5.04 0.24
CA HIS A 90 -16.07 -5.84 -0.87
C HIS A 90 -17.60 -5.88 -0.91
N VAL A 91 -18.24 -4.71 -0.75
CA VAL A 91 -19.69 -4.58 -0.84
C VAL A 91 -20.17 -5.08 -2.20
N GLY A 92 -21.16 -5.96 -2.19
CA GLY A 92 -21.69 -6.60 -3.40
C GLY A 92 -21.23 -8.06 -3.56
N SER A 93 -20.21 -8.49 -2.83
CA SER A 93 -19.82 -9.90 -2.72
C SER A 93 -20.81 -10.69 -1.86
N LYS A 94 -20.93 -12.00 -2.12
CA LYS A 94 -21.63 -12.94 -1.23
C LYS A 94 -20.94 -13.09 0.13
N PHE A 95 -19.68 -12.69 0.22
CA PHE A 95 -18.87 -12.78 1.44
C PHE A 95 -18.83 -11.46 2.21
N PHE A 96 -19.55 -10.44 1.77
CA PHE A 96 -19.65 -9.18 2.48
C PHE A 96 -20.32 -9.39 3.84
N MET A 97 -19.60 -9.02 4.90
CA MET A 97 -20.02 -9.16 6.29
C MET A 97 -20.88 -7.95 6.71
N GLU A 98 -22.08 -7.86 6.12
CA GLU A 98 -22.96 -6.70 6.32
C GLU A 98 -23.48 -6.57 7.75
N GLU A 99 -23.82 -7.70 8.38
CA GLU A 99 -24.35 -7.72 9.75
C GLU A 99 -23.29 -7.23 10.74
N GLU A 100 -22.08 -7.76 10.65
CA GLU A 100 -20.96 -7.40 11.52
C GLU A 100 -20.55 -5.93 11.34
N LEU A 101 -20.51 -5.45 10.10
CA LEU A 101 -20.25 -4.03 9.84
C LEU A 101 -21.35 -3.15 10.40
N SER A 102 -22.62 -3.55 10.30
CA SER A 102 -23.75 -2.83 10.85
C SER A 102 -23.73 -2.81 12.39
N GLU A 103 -23.40 -3.93 13.03
CA GLU A 103 -23.20 -4.01 14.48
C GLU A 103 -22.07 -3.09 14.94
N PHE A 104 -20.94 -3.10 14.21
CA PHE A 104 -19.84 -2.19 14.47
C PHE A 104 -20.27 -0.71 14.36
N ILE A 105 -21.00 -0.32 13.31
CA ILE A 105 -21.52 1.05 13.15
C ILE A 105 -22.49 1.42 14.26
N ASN A 106 -23.33 0.49 14.69
CA ASN A 106 -24.22 0.70 15.84
C ASN A 106 -23.42 0.91 17.14
N TRP A 107 -22.36 0.14 17.34
CA TRP A 107 -21.48 0.31 18.51
C TRP A 107 -20.77 1.65 18.52
N ILE A 108 -20.15 2.10 17.40
CA ILE A 108 -19.50 3.43 17.35
C ILE A 108 -20.49 4.59 17.49
N SER A 109 -21.78 4.34 17.30
CA SER A 109 -22.87 5.29 17.50
C SER A 109 -23.42 5.30 18.91
N SER A 110 -22.97 4.39 19.77
CA SER A 110 -23.51 4.18 21.10
C SER A 110 -22.91 5.11 22.16
N ALA A 111 -23.40 4.98 23.39
CA ALA A 111 -22.88 5.69 24.56
C ALA A 111 -21.66 5.03 25.20
N ASP A 112 -21.11 3.97 24.60
CA ASP A 112 -19.93 3.28 25.09
C ASP A 112 -18.76 4.26 25.29
N PRO A 113 -18.01 4.19 26.40
CA PRO A 113 -16.91 5.12 26.70
C PRO A 113 -15.77 5.13 25.67
N ILE A 114 -15.51 3.99 25.00
CA ILE A 114 -14.51 3.88 23.93
C ILE A 114 -15.08 4.46 22.64
N ALA A 115 -16.32 4.07 22.27
CA ALA A 115 -17.00 4.56 21.09
C ALA A 115 -17.08 6.11 21.07
N ARG A 116 -17.35 6.72 22.21
CA ARG A 116 -17.39 8.18 22.35
C ARG A 116 -16.06 8.89 22.10
N LYS A 117 -14.92 8.19 22.17
CA LYS A 117 -13.59 8.75 21.88
C LYS A 117 -13.18 8.56 20.41
N ILE A 118 -13.93 7.78 19.63
CA ILE A 118 -13.66 7.60 18.20
C ILE A 118 -13.98 8.91 17.48
N ARG A 119 -13.00 9.43 16.75
CA ARG A 119 -13.11 10.65 15.95
C ARG A 119 -12.84 10.43 14.49
N PHE A 120 -12.23 9.30 14.14
CA PHE A 120 -11.77 9.00 12.80
C PHE A 120 -12.11 7.55 12.44
N VAL A 121 -12.58 7.37 11.20
CA VAL A 121 -12.64 6.08 10.52
C VAL A 121 -11.81 6.22 9.25
N VAL A 122 -10.88 5.30 9.03
CA VAL A 122 -9.99 5.26 7.88
C VAL A 122 -10.29 3.99 7.11
N VAL A 123 -10.65 4.10 5.84
CA VAL A 123 -10.97 2.97 4.97
C VAL A 123 -9.92 2.85 3.88
N GLY A 124 -9.21 1.74 3.89
CA GLY A 124 -8.00 1.48 3.11
C GLY A 124 -8.22 1.01 1.67
N GLY A 125 -9.41 1.22 1.10
CA GLY A 125 -9.75 0.81 -0.27
C GLY A 125 -10.58 -0.47 -0.34
N ASP A 126 -10.91 -0.88 -1.56
CA ASP A 126 -11.79 -2.00 -1.88
C ASP A 126 -13.14 -1.91 -1.15
N LEU A 127 -13.80 -0.75 -1.33
CA LEU A 127 -15.14 -0.50 -0.79
C LEU A 127 -16.16 -1.44 -1.40
N ILE A 128 -16.05 -1.67 -2.71
CA ILE A 128 -16.90 -2.57 -3.50
C ILE A 128 -16.12 -3.78 -3.98
N ASP A 129 -16.82 -4.87 -4.28
CA ASP A 129 -16.18 -6.03 -4.93
C ASP A 129 -15.81 -5.75 -6.40
N GLY A 130 -16.46 -4.77 -7.01
CA GLY A 130 -16.33 -4.46 -8.42
C GLY A 130 -17.05 -5.47 -9.30
N VAL A 131 -16.95 -5.29 -10.62
CA VAL A 131 -17.56 -6.18 -11.60
C VAL A 131 -16.54 -6.46 -12.71
N GLY A 132 -16.26 -7.75 -12.97
CA GLY A 132 -15.31 -8.17 -14.01
C GLY A 132 -13.84 -7.97 -13.61
N VAL A 133 -13.53 -7.93 -12.32
CA VAL A 133 -12.16 -7.76 -11.79
C VAL A 133 -11.32 -9.01 -12.05
N PHE A 134 -11.93 -10.19 -11.97
CA PHE A 134 -11.28 -11.47 -12.27
C PHE A 134 -12.25 -12.47 -12.90
N PRO A 135 -11.75 -13.49 -13.61
CA PRO A 135 -12.60 -14.50 -14.26
C PRO A 135 -13.46 -15.27 -13.26
N GLY A 136 -14.75 -15.38 -13.52
CA GLY A 136 -15.70 -16.14 -12.68
C GLY A 136 -16.26 -15.38 -11.48
N GLN A 137 -15.90 -14.11 -11.31
CA GLN A 137 -16.37 -13.27 -10.21
C GLN A 137 -17.90 -13.17 -10.14
N GLU A 138 -18.59 -13.21 -11.27
CA GLU A 138 -20.05 -13.13 -11.35
C GLU A 138 -20.77 -14.18 -10.49
N LYS A 139 -20.10 -15.32 -10.20
CA LYS A 139 -20.65 -16.40 -9.38
C LYS A 139 -20.70 -16.08 -7.90
N ILE A 140 -19.89 -15.12 -7.46
CA ILE A 140 -19.77 -14.72 -6.06
C ILE A 140 -20.34 -13.33 -5.78
N LEU A 141 -20.95 -12.67 -6.77
CA LEU A 141 -21.62 -11.40 -6.58
C LEU A 141 -23.09 -11.59 -6.14
N ASN A 142 -23.51 -10.85 -5.12
CA ASN A 142 -24.90 -10.62 -4.75
C ASN A 142 -25.46 -9.39 -5.49
N GLN A 143 -24.60 -8.38 -5.72
CA GLN A 143 -24.90 -7.20 -6.49
C GLN A 143 -24.01 -7.16 -7.73
N THR A 144 -24.62 -7.31 -8.91
CA THR A 144 -23.91 -7.54 -10.18
C THR A 144 -23.61 -6.26 -10.98
N THR A 145 -23.95 -5.09 -10.44
CA THR A 145 -23.65 -3.79 -11.05
C THR A 145 -22.82 -2.91 -10.14
N THR A 146 -21.87 -2.17 -10.70
CA THR A 146 -21.02 -1.24 -9.95
C THR A 146 -21.86 -0.18 -9.25
N GLU A 147 -22.87 0.36 -9.91
CA GLU A 147 -23.78 1.36 -9.34
C GLU A 147 -24.53 0.81 -8.13
N GLY A 148 -25.04 -0.42 -8.23
CA GLY A 148 -25.75 -1.06 -7.12
C GLY A 148 -24.84 -1.34 -5.91
N GLN A 149 -23.59 -1.75 -6.17
CA GLN A 149 -22.59 -1.93 -5.11
C GLN A 149 -22.24 -0.60 -4.42
N LEU A 150 -22.05 0.47 -5.19
CA LEU A 150 -21.79 1.82 -4.65
C LEU A 150 -22.98 2.38 -3.89
N GLN A 151 -24.20 2.17 -4.38
CA GLN A 151 -25.41 2.57 -3.66
C GLN A 151 -25.51 1.86 -2.31
N LYS A 152 -25.27 0.55 -2.29
CA LYS A 152 -25.26 -0.24 -1.05
C LYS A 152 -24.17 0.23 -0.09
N THR A 153 -22.97 0.54 -0.60
CA THR A 153 -21.87 1.11 0.18
C THR A 153 -22.30 2.41 0.87
N PHE A 154 -22.98 3.29 0.13
CA PHE A 154 -23.54 4.53 0.71
C PHE A 154 -24.53 4.21 1.84
N GLU A 155 -25.50 3.34 1.61
CA GLU A 155 -26.52 2.98 2.60
C GLU A 155 -25.94 2.46 3.91
N VAL A 156 -24.82 1.75 3.85
CA VAL A 156 -24.15 1.24 5.04
C VAL A 156 -23.32 2.34 5.71
N LEU A 157 -22.47 3.03 4.96
CA LEU A 157 -21.53 4.01 5.51
C LEU A 157 -22.22 5.31 5.95
N ASP A 158 -23.39 5.65 5.36
CA ASP A 158 -24.17 6.84 5.74
C ASP A 158 -24.63 6.81 7.22
N LYS A 159 -24.70 5.63 7.81
CA LYS A 159 -25.05 5.43 9.22
C LYS A 159 -23.94 5.85 10.18
N ILE A 160 -22.70 6.07 9.69
CA ILE A 160 -21.59 6.55 10.54
C ILE A 160 -21.94 7.96 11.08
N PRO A 161 -21.80 8.19 12.39
CA PRO A 161 -22.14 9.46 13.02
C PRO A 161 -21.41 10.67 12.41
N LYS A 162 -22.09 11.79 12.22
CA LYS A 162 -21.52 12.99 11.57
C LYS A 162 -20.32 13.60 12.30
N HIS A 163 -20.16 13.34 13.60
CA HIS A 163 -19.00 13.83 14.35
C HIS A 163 -17.71 13.02 14.11
N ILE A 164 -17.81 11.87 13.45
CA ILE A 164 -16.67 11.03 13.06
C ILE A 164 -16.27 11.40 11.63
N LYS A 165 -15.02 11.80 11.44
CA LYS A 165 -14.45 12.03 10.10
C LYS A 165 -14.06 10.70 9.47
N VAL A 166 -14.47 10.49 8.22
CA VAL A 166 -14.22 9.27 7.45
C VAL A 166 -13.28 9.59 6.29
N PHE A 167 -12.15 8.94 6.26
CA PHE A 167 -11.17 9.05 5.16
C PHE A 167 -11.18 7.76 4.36
N LEU A 168 -11.36 7.86 3.04
CA LEU A 168 -11.44 6.72 2.14
C LEU A 168 -10.45 6.89 1.00
N ILE A 169 -9.68 5.84 0.72
CA ILE A 169 -8.87 5.74 -0.49
C ILE A 169 -9.47 4.70 -1.44
N SER A 170 -9.06 4.74 -2.71
CA SER A 170 -9.40 3.70 -3.69
C SER A 170 -8.57 2.45 -3.48
N GLY A 171 -9.15 1.29 -3.79
CA GLY A 171 -8.45 0.03 -3.98
C GLY A 171 -8.54 -0.47 -5.43
N ASN A 172 -8.01 -1.66 -5.69
CA ASN A 172 -7.98 -2.20 -7.05
C ASN A 172 -9.35 -2.75 -7.52
N HIS A 173 -10.30 -2.96 -6.63
CA HIS A 173 -11.68 -3.33 -6.98
C HIS A 173 -12.59 -2.10 -7.18
N ASP A 174 -12.24 -0.96 -6.63
CA ASP A 174 -13.08 0.25 -6.67
C ASP A 174 -13.20 0.84 -8.08
N ALA A 175 -14.25 1.65 -8.28
CA ALA A 175 -14.49 2.35 -9.54
C ALA A 175 -13.42 3.42 -9.81
N GLY A 176 -12.91 3.48 -11.02
CA GLY A 176 -11.91 4.45 -11.45
C GLY A 176 -10.64 3.83 -12.01
N ARG A 177 -9.56 4.62 -12.03
CA ARG A 177 -8.26 4.19 -12.55
C ARG A 177 -7.66 3.10 -11.66
N LYS A 178 -7.21 2.00 -12.28
CA LYS A 178 -6.56 0.88 -11.56
C LYS A 178 -5.06 1.08 -11.37
N ALA A 179 -4.44 1.87 -12.26
CA ALA A 179 -3.01 2.15 -12.18
C ALA A 179 -2.70 3.12 -11.04
N LEU A 180 -1.61 2.85 -10.32
CA LEU A 180 -1.08 3.72 -9.27
C LEU A 180 -0.34 4.94 -9.87
N PRO A 181 -0.36 6.08 -9.20
CA PRO A 181 -1.23 6.43 -8.08
C PRO A 181 -2.69 6.50 -8.53
N GLN A 182 -3.62 6.01 -7.72
CA GLN A 182 -5.03 6.08 -8.06
C GLN A 182 -5.60 7.42 -7.59
N PRO A 183 -6.37 8.14 -8.43
CA PRO A 183 -7.16 9.28 -7.97
C PRO A 183 -8.26 8.80 -7.00
N ALA A 184 -8.85 9.75 -6.27
CA ALA A 184 -10.06 9.47 -5.51
C ALA A 184 -11.15 8.92 -6.42
N ILE A 185 -12.05 8.08 -5.87
CA ILE A 185 -13.20 7.58 -6.61
C ILE A 185 -13.97 8.77 -7.18
N PRO A 186 -14.15 8.88 -8.50
CA PRO A 186 -14.78 10.06 -9.09
C PRO A 186 -16.20 10.31 -8.58
N LYS A 187 -16.54 11.58 -8.32
CA LYS A 187 -17.85 11.98 -7.78
C LYS A 187 -19.03 11.43 -8.59
N MET A 188 -18.86 11.26 -9.90
CA MET A 188 -19.91 10.71 -10.78
C MET A 188 -20.33 9.29 -10.40
N TYR A 189 -19.47 8.52 -9.74
CA TYR A 189 -19.80 7.16 -9.30
C TYR A 189 -20.50 7.13 -7.95
N ASN A 190 -20.28 8.11 -7.08
CA ASN A 190 -20.96 8.17 -5.78
C ASN A 190 -21.03 9.61 -5.25
N SER A 191 -21.92 10.42 -5.83
CA SER A 191 -22.10 11.82 -5.40
C SER A 191 -22.57 11.94 -3.95
N GLN A 192 -23.34 10.98 -3.47
CA GLN A 192 -23.91 10.99 -2.11
C GLN A 192 -22.83 10.92 -1.03
N LEU A 193 -21.80 10.05 -1.20
CA LEU A 193 -20.66 10.02 -0.27
C LEU A 193 -19.82 11.32 -0.35
N TRP A 194 -19.64 11.85 -1.56
CA TRP A 194 -18.91 13.10 -1.77
C TRP A 194 -19.60 14.32 -1.13
N ASP A 195 -20.91 14.30 -1.04
CA ASP A 195 -21.70 15.43 -0.51
C ASP A 195 -21.83 15.39 1.03
N ARG A 196 -21.28 14.35 1.67
CA ARG A 196 -21.21 14.25 3.13
C ARG A 196 -20.03 15.07 3.67
N GLU A 197 -20.30 16.06 4.52
CA GLU A 197 -19.30 16.97 5.10
C GLU A 197 -18.20 16.27 5.91
N ASN A 198 -18.50 15.10 6.47
CA ASN A 198 -17.56 14.33 7.28
C ASN A 198 -16.84 13.21 6.49
N PHE A 199 -17.08 13.08 5.18
CA PHE A 199 -16.41 12.09 4.32
C PHE A 199 -15.38 12.76 3.43
N PHE A 200 -14.20 12.18 3.37
CA PHE A 200 -13.06 12.67 2.59
C PHE A 200 -12.61 11.56 1.64
N MET A 201 -12.98 11.71 0.37
CA MET A 201 -12.56 10.80 -0.71
C MET A 201 -11.17 11.19 -1.17
N LEU A 202 -10.20 10.32 -1.00
CA LEU A 202 -8.78 10.58 -1.24
C LEU A 202 -8.21 9.64 -2.30
N GLY A 203 -7.10 10.03 -2.90
CA GLY A 203 -6.32 9.15 -3.79
C GLY A 203 -5.59 8.05 -3.01
N ASN A 204 -5.05 7.09 -3.74
CA ASN A 204 -4.22 6.02 -3.22
C ASN A 204 -2.84 6.06 -3.92
N PRO A 205 -1.75 6.41 -3.18
CA PRO A 205 -1.68 6.68 -1.75
C PRO A 205 -2.17 8.07 -1.33
N SER A 206 -2.36 8.27 -0.03
CA SER A 206 -2.63 9.59 0.58
C SER A 206 -2.09 9.69 1.99
N MET A 207 -1.73 10.90 2.40
CA MET A 207 -1.31 11.23 3.75
C MET A 207 -2.39 12.04 4.46
N VAL A 208 -2.81 11.62 5.63
CA VAL A 208 -3.76 12.36 6.48
C VAL A 208 -3.17 12.69 7.85
N SER A 209 -3.67 13.72 8.49
CA SER A 209 -3.30 14.06 9.87
C SER A 209 -4.48 13.82 10.80
N LEU A 210 -4.35 12.83 11.69
CA LEU A 210 -5.35 12.50 12.71
C LEU A 210 -4.91 13.11 14.05
N ASN A 211 -5.47 14.26 14.42
CA ASN A 211 -5.07 15.01 15.62
C ASN A 211 -3.55 15.24 15.75
N GLY A 212 -2.88 15.56 14.64
CA GLY A 212 -1.43 15.81 14.62
C GLY A 212 -0.58 14.55 14.36
N VAL A 213 -1.16 13.36 14.36
CA VAL A 213 -0.48 12.12 13.97
C VAL A 213 -0.63 11.92 12.47
N LYS A 214 0.48 11.89 11.75
CA LYS A 214 0.50 11.61 10.29
C LYS A 214 0.26 10.12 10.06
N VAL A 215 -0.65 9.81 9.14
CA VAL A 215 -0.99 8.44 8.73
C VAL A 215 -0.89 8.37 7.22
N LEU A 216 0.03 7.55 6.72
CA LEU A 216 0.14 7.20 5.31
C LEU A 216 -0.87 6.08 5.01
N MET A 217 -1.78 6.35 4.09
CA MET A 217 -2.78 5.40 3.61
C MET A 217 -2.33 4.86 2.26
N TYR A 218 -2.20 3.57 2.15
CA TYR A 218 -1.87 2.88 0.92
C TYR A 218 -2.59 1.52 0.89
N HIS A 219 -3.33 1.23 -0.17
CA HIS A 219 -4.12 0.00 -0.27
C HIS A 219 -3.25 -1.27 -0.32
N GLY A 220 -2.03 -1.17 -0.87
CA GLY A 220 -1.09 -2.29 -0.81
C GLY A 220 -1.03 -3.15 -2.07
N GLN A 221 -1.54 -2.69 -3.18
CA GLN A 221 -1.63 -3.44 -4.44
C GLN A 221 -0.27 -4.00 -4.90
N SER A 222 0.84 -3.30 -4.67
CA SER A 222 2.20 -3.74 -5.03
C SER A 222 2.81 -4.79 -4.08
N ILE A 223 2.10 -5.18 -3.02
CA ILE A 223 2.49 -6.30 -2.16
C ILE A 223 2.68 -7.57 -2.99
N ASP A 224 1.82 -7.79 -3.99
CA ASP A 224 1.91 -8.90 -4.92
C ASP A 224 3.28 -8.99 -5.61
N ASP A 225 3.81 -7.87 -6.07
CA ASP A 225 5.08 -7.81 -6.78
C ASP A 225 6.25 -8.19 -5.87
N VAL A 226 6.26 -7.68 -4.64
CA VAL A 226 7.30 -7.99 -3.64
C VAL A 226 7.25 -9.46 -3.22
N VAL A 227 6.07 -9.99 -2.90
CA VAL A 227 5.91 -11.40 -2.49
C VAL A 227 6.39 -12.37 -3.57
N ARG A 228 6.17 -12.04 -4.84
CA ARG A 228 6.55 -12.92 -5.96
C ARG A 228 8.02 -12.89 -6.31
N THR A 229 8.71 -11.81 -6.03
CA THR A 229 10.09 -11.57 -6.49
C THR A 229 11.12 -11.63 -5.37
N THR A 230 10.67 -11.64 -4.10
CA THR A 230 11.57 -11.56 -2.94
C THR A 230 11.56 -12.85 -2.14
N PRO A 231 12.68 -13.56 -2.02
CA PRO A 231 12.77 -14.76 -1.22
C PRO A 231 12.42 -14.52 0.25
N GLY A 232 11.71 -15.47 0.85
CA GLY A 232 11.38 -15.44 2.29
C GLY A 232 10.27 -14.48 2.68
N VAL A 233 9.65 -13.80 1.71
CA VAL A 233 8.48 -12.93 1.90
C VAL A 233 7.21 -13.65 1.46
N SER A 234 6.13 -13.51 2.20
CA SER A 234 4.84 -14.14 1.92
C SER A 234 3.67 -13.29 2.38
N TYR A 235 2.48 -13.57 1.87
CA TYR A 235 1.23 -12.91 2.29
C TYR A 235 0.92 -13.09 3.78
N ASP A 236 1.36 -14.20 4.38
CA ASP A 236 1.17 -14.46 5.82
C ASP A 236 2.02 -13.54 6.71
N LYS A 237 2.97 -12.81 6.12
CA LYS A 237 3.90 -11.91 6.82
C LYS A 237 3.88 -10.51 6.24
N PRO A 238 2.72 -9.81 6.22
CA PRO A 238 2.59 -8.49 5.57
C PRO A 238 3.55 -7.44 6.14
N ALA A 239 3.85 -7.50 7.43
CA ALA A 239 4.81 -6.60 8.07
C ALA A 239 6.22 -6.70 7.46
N ALA A 240 6.62 -7.87 6.95
CA ALA A 240 7.91 -8.03 6.26
C ALA A 240 7.89 -7.28 4.91
N VAL A 241 6.79 -7.37 4.15
CA VAL A 241 6.61 -6.61 2.90
C VAL A 241 6.64 -5.11 3.15
N MET A 242 5.87 -4.64 4.14
CA MET A 242 5.83 -3.21 4.51
C MET A 242 7.22 -2.69 4.88
N ARG A 243 8.04 -3.51 5.55
CA ARG A 243 9.44 -3.16 5.86
C ARG A 243 10.28 -2.95 4.61
N HIS A 244 10.07 -3.74 3.54
CA HIS A 244 10.72 -3.53 2.25
C HIS A 244 10.34 -2.19 1.63
N PHE A 245 9.05 -1.84 1.62
CA PHE A 245 8.59 -0.52 1.14
C PHE A 245 9.24 0.63 1.90
N LEU A 246 9.25 0.54 3.23
CA LEU A 246 9.86 1.57 4.08
C LEU A 246 11.36 1.70 3.82
N ARG A 247 12.09 0.59 3.72
CA ARG A 247 13.53 0.60 3.43
C ARG A 247 13.87 1.08 2.03
N ALA A 248 13.04 0.76 1.05
CA ALA A 248 13.15 1.28 -0.30
C ALA A 248 12.70 2.75 -0.39
N ARG A 249 12.00 3.26 0.61
CA ARG A 249 11.28 4.55 0.60
C ARG A 249 10.35 4.68 -0.62
N HIS A 250 9.68 3.58 -0.96
CA HIS A 250 8.82 3.54 -2.12
C HIS A 250 7.72 2.49 -1.95
N MET A 251 6.46 2.88 -2.21
CA MET A 251 5.29 2.01 -2.03
C MET A 251 5.08 1.03 -3.19
N SER A 252 5.70 1.25 -4.34
CA SER A 252 5.67 0.34 -5.48
C SER A 252 7.03 0.35 -6.19
N PRO A 253 8.09 -0.20 -5.55
CA PRO A 253 9.46 -0.06 -6.04
C PRO A 253 9.72 -0.83 -7.35
N ILE A 254 8.97 -1.91 -7.62
CA ILE A 254 9.18 -2.77 -8.78
C ILE A 254 8.36 -2.26 -9.96
N TYR A 255 9.03 -1.74 -10.98
CA TYR A 255 8.40 -1.20 -12.17
C TYR A 255 8.18 -2.28 -13.24
N GLY A 256 7.07 -2.15 -14.01
CA GLY A 256 6.78 -3.08 -15.11
C GLY A 256 6.37 -4.50 -14.69
N SER A 257 6.03 -4.73 -13.43
CA SER A 257 5.51 -6.00 -12.92
C SER A 257 3.97 -6.06 -13.04
N ARG A 258 3.27 -6.66 -12.10
CA ARG A 258 1.80 -6.79 -12.15
C ARG A 258 1.06 -5.52 -11.80
N THR A 259 1.60 -4.75 -10.86
CA THR A 259 0.98 -3.51 -10.45
C THR A 259 1.12 -2.46 -11.55
N PRO A 260 0.04 -2.03 -12.18
CA PRO A 260 0.13 -1.01 -13.20
C PRO A 260 0.45 0.35 -12.56
N ILE A 261 1.43 1.04 -13.10
CA ILE A 261 1.83 2.38 -12.67
C ILE A 261 1.59 3.35 -13.83
N ALA A 262 0.83 4.41 -13.56
CA ALA A 262 0.65 5.51 -14.49
C ALA A 262 1.79 6.53 -14.30
N PRO A 263 2.48 6.93 -15.36
CA PRO A 263 3.48 7.98 -15.24
C PRO A 263 2.81 9.32 -14.90
N GLU A 264 3.35 9.98 -13.88
CA GLU A 264 2.93 11.31 -13.45
C GLU A 264 4.16 12.27 -13.52
N THR A 265 3.96 13.56 -13.34
CA THR A 265 5.06 14.54 -13.34
C THR A 265 6.00 14.40 -12.15
N GLU A 266 5.50 13.88 -11.04
CA GLU A 266 6.24 13.54 -9.82
C GLU A 266 5.92 12.12 -9.39
N ASP A 267 6.89 11.45 -8.80
CA ASP A 267 6.68 10.10 -8.30
C ASP A 267 5.94 10.12 -6.96
N MET A 268 4.63 9.95 -7.04
CA MET A 268 3.72 9.95 -5.88
C MET A 268 3.83 8.69 -5.01
N MET A 269 4.64 7.70 -5.42
CA MET A 269 4.83 6.45 -4.68
C MET A 269 6.01 6.52 -3.71
N VAL A 270 6.79 7.60 -3.74
CA VAL A 270 7.91 7.84 -2.82
C VAL A 270 7.38 8.08 -1.41
N ILE A 271 8.09 7.56 -0.41
CA ILE A 271 7.82 7.78 1.02
C ILE A 271 8.82 8.82 1.54
N ASP A 272 8.34 10.02 1.82
CA ASP A 272 9.14 11.14 2.37
C ASP A 272 9.23 11.12 3.92
#